data_2ebe675026b12a201cd3f8399eb36970
#
_entry.id   2ebe675026b12a201cd3f8399eb36970
#
_cell.length_a   1.000
_cell.length_b   1.000
_cell.length_c   1.000
_cell.angle_alpha   90.00
_cell.angle_beta   90.00
_cell.angle_gamma   90.00
#
_symmetry.space_group_name_H-M   'P 1'
#
loop_
_entity.id
_entity.type
_entity.pdbx_description
1 polymer ?
#
loop_
_entity_poly.entity_id
_entity_poly.type
_entity_poly.pdbx_seq_one_letter_code
_entity_poly.pdbx_strand_id
1 'polypeptide(L)'
;MRRNWIPAGLLSIVLCWSAVSAVAHAQPEPAPDSVLPPLAPGQVLRIGVTAGTGTQTRDYGIGGTDLCEFMEFPSGILQVCGDSFAGEGVGYGGWYSPIALHVEPASINDPGGLRYDGVMGTRERLLADPTPPGMSQLPAGVVQINRQNWMLVTTVRDLRPQTSKLVKAEPAQANWQTVPGTERDAAYAEGRQSQISGYYDPIPRPDSERGWVYIVADNFDRSQPLVLYRVRPQDFTDRAAWEGWSAVEGWGHPPTPLWPEQIGEMSIRQIDGKTVLSYFNATTGNMEIRVADDPTQLGAAPVTTVVVASDWPDPVDHLGPPDNNRLAQPYGGYISPGSTLDEVRVFVSQWNTGPRGGWPYRVIQFAVNPYKP
;
A
#
# COMPACT_ATOMS: atom_id res chain seq x y z
N MET A 1 -32.38 -65.24 -64.63
CA MET A 1 -31.40 -66.01 -65.44
C MET A 1 -30.05 -65.36 -65.36
N ARG A 2 -29.01 -66.20 -65.14
CA ARG A 2 -27.57 -65.94 -65.19
C ARG A 2 -26.94 -65.34 -63.91
N ARG A 3 -26.35 -66.23 -63.17
CA ARG A 3 -25.26 -66.14 -62.22
C ARG A 3 -24.03 -65.60 -62.91
N ASN A 4 -23.24 -64.75 -62.20
CA ASN A 4 -21.81 -64.69 -62.43
C ASN A 4 -21.11 -64.50 -61.10
N TRP A 5 -20.27 -65.39 -60.78
CA TRP A 5 -19.30 -65.45 -59.67
C TRP A 5 -18.11 -64.53 -59.96
N ILE A 6 -17.56 -63.86 -58.94
CA ILE A 6 -16.21 -63.29 -58.96
C ILE A 6 -15.52 -63.63 -57.63
N PRO A 7 -14.24 -64.00 -57.65
CA PRO A 7 -13.57 -64.64 -56.55
C PRO A 7 -13.01 -63.69 -55.50
N ALA A 8 -12.80 -64.26 -54.29
CA ALA A 8 -12.18 -63.58 -53.14
C ALA A 8 -10.71 -63.25 -53.40
N GLY A 9 -10.33 -61.99 -53.28
CA GLY A 9 -8.96 -61.54 -53.19
C GLY A 9 -8.58 -61.28 -51.73
N LEU A 10 -7.59 -62.00 -51.23
CA LEU A 10 -6.96 -61.81 -49.91
C LEU A 10 -6.18 -60.48 -49.95
N LEU A 11 -6.62 -59.53 -49.12
CA LEU A 11 -5.86 -58.31 -48.87
C LEU A 11 -5.09 -58.47 -47.53
N SER A 12 -3.79 -58.64 -47.63
CA SER A 12 -2.89 -58.68 -46.48
C SER A 12 -2.71 -57.24 -45.97
N ILE A 13 -3.25 -56.98 -44.78
CA ILE A 13 -3.00 -55.70 -44.10
C ILE A 13 -1.70 -55.78 -43.33
N VAL A 14 -0.69 -55.08 -43.81
CA VAL A 14 0.56 -54.83 -43.06
C VAL A 14 0.32 -53.74 -42.07
N LEU A 15 0.22 -54.08 -40.78
CA LEU A 15 0.19 -53.11 -39.68
C LEU A 15 1.61 -52.56 -39.45
N CYS A 16 1.90 -51.38 -39.95
CA CYS A 16 3.07 -50.61 -39.50
C CYS A 16 2.78 -50.00 -38.13
N TRP A 17 3.38 -50.56 -37.10
CA TRP A 17 3.45 -49.89 -35.80
C TRP A 17 4.47 -48.79 -35.87
N SER A 18 4.00 -47.54 -35.93
CA SER A 18 4.82 -46.35 -35.70
C SER A 18 4.99 -46.17 -34.20
N ALA A 19 6.17 -46.46 -33.68
CA ALA A 19 6.52 -46.11 -32.33
C ALA A 19 6.65 -44.58 -32.22
N VAL A 20 5.64 -43.93 -31.69
CA VAL A 20 5.71 -42.52 -31.29
C VAL A 20 6.53 -42.49 -29.98
N SER A 21 7.80 -42.13 -30.10
CA SER A 21 8.64 -41.79 -28.93
C SER A 21 8.06 -40.51 -28.30
N ALA A 22 7.35 -40.66 -27.19
CA ALA A 22 6.96 -39.52 -26.35
C ALA A 22 8.26 -38.89 -25.78
N VAL A 23 8.67 -37.78 -26.32
CA VAL A 23 9.67 -36.92 -25.69
C VAL A 23 8.99 -36.36 -24.44
N ALA A 24 9.32 -36.93 -23.29
CA ALA A 24 8.95 -36.34 -21.99
C ALA A 24 9.62 -34.96 -21.95
N HIS A 25 8.81 -33.89 -22.10
CA HIS A 25 9.23 -32.57 -21.73
C HIS A 25 9.40 -32.59 -20.22
N ALA A 26 10.65 -32.59 -19.76
CA ALA A 26 10.96 -32.31 -18.37
C ALA A 26 10.35 -30.94 -18.07
N GLN A 27 9.40 -30.87 -17.16
CA GLN A 27 8.97 -29.58 -16.61
C GLN A 27 10.23 -28.94 -16.04
N PRO A 28 10.47 -27.65 -16.32
CA PRO A 28 11.56 -26.93 -15.66
C PRO A 28 11.36 -27.11 -14.15
N GLU A 29 12.41 -27.57 -13.46
CA GLU A 29 12.42 -27.52 -11.99
C GLU A 29 12.03 -26.11 -11.57
N PRO A 30 11.13 -25.95 -10.56
CA PRO A 30 10.86 -24.64 -10.01
C PRO A 30 12.22 -24.04 -9.62
N ALA A 31 12.48 -22.81 -10.09
CA ALA A 31 13.66 -22.07 -9.68
C ALA A 31 13.70 -22.09 -8.14
N PRO A 32 14.86 -22.30 -7.51
CA PRO A 32 14.95 -22.27 -6.06
C PRO A 32 14.35 -20.94 -5.59
N ASP A 33 13.51 -20.99 -4.55
CA ASP A 33 12.89 -19.80 -3.93
C ASP A 33 14.01 -18.79 -3.70
N SER A 34 14.09 -17.80 -4.58
CA SER A 34 15.13 -16.77 -4.51
C SER A 34 14.72 -15.81 -3.40
N VAL A 35 15.21 -16.05 -2.20
CA VAL A 35 15.08 -15.12 -1.07
C VAL A 35 16.02 -13.95 -1.34
N LEU A 36 15.58 -12.73 -1.03
CA LEU A 36 16.48 -11.58 -1.06
C LEU A 36 17.69 -11.85 -0.15
N PRO A 37 18.91 -11.45 -0.55
CA PRO A 37 20.05 -11.57 0.34
C PRO A 37 19.78 -10.70 1.59
N PRO A 38 20.20 -11.13 2.80
CA PRO A 38 20.04 -10.33 4.01
C PRO A 38 20.61 -8.92 3.82
N LEU A 39 19.80 -7.92 4.17
CA LEU A 39 20.22 -6.52 4.08
C LEU A 39 21.10 -6.15 5.26
N ALA A 40 22.24 -5.50 5.00
CA ALA A 40 23.04 -4.91 6.05
C ALA A 40 22.29 -3.76 6.76
N PRO A 41 22.57 -3.47 8.05
CA PRO A 41 21.99 -2.34 8.75
C PRO A 41 22.11 -1.03 7.96
N GLY A 42 21.00 -0.31 7.79
CA GLY A 42 20.90 0.91 6.99
C GLY A 42 20.85 0.71 5.48
N GLN A 43 20.98 -0.53 5.00
CA GLN A 43 20.92 -0.82 3.57
C GLN A 43 19.47 -0.71 3.05
N VAL A 44 19.36 -0.14 1.84
CA VAL A 44 18.11 -0.06 1.07
C VAL A 44 18.32 -0.72 -0.28
N LEU A 45 17.33 -1.49 -0.71
CA LEU A 45 17.28 -2.12 -2.03
C LEU A 45 15.94 -1.77 -2.70
N ARG A 46 15.98 -1.27 -3.92
CA ARG A 46 14.78 -1.14 -4.73
C ARG A 46 14.46 -2.47 -5.38
N ILE A 47 13.27 -3.00 -5.11
CA ILE A 47 12.80 -4.27 -5.65
C ILE A 47 12.29 -4.09 -7.08
N GLY A 48 11.35 -3.13 -7.28
CA GLY A 48 10.78 -2.88 -8.61
C GLY A 48 9.53 -2.03 -8.56
N VAL A 49 8.99 -1.76 -9.74
CA VAL A 49 7.69 -1.09 -9.91
C VAL A 49 6.60 -2.15 -9.79
N THR A 50 5.62 -1.94 -8.91
CA THR A 50 4.58 -2.94 -8.61
C THR A 50 3.21 -2.57 -9.15
N ALA A 51 2.84 -1.29 -9.13
CA ALA A 51 1.53 -0.82 -9.61
C ALA A 51 1.65 0.46 -10.44
N GLY A 52 0.71 0.68 -11.36
CA GLY A 52 0.66 1.84 -12.22
C GLY A 52 1.52 1.72 -13.48
N THR A 53 2.13 2.82 -13.90
CA THR A 53 2.86 2.92 -15.16
C THR A 53 3.86 1.79 -15.39
N GLY A 54 3.69 1.07 -16.50
CA GLY A 54 4.61 0.01 -16.93
C GLY A 54 4.46 -1.32 -16.19
N THR A 55 3.37 -1.55 -15.46
CA THR A 55 3.15 -2.78 -14.69
C THR A 55 1.97 -3.62 -15.19
N GLN A 56 1.84 -4.83 -14.63
CA GLN A 56 0.71 -5.74 -14.90
C GLN A 56 -0.66 -5.21 -14.44
N THR A 57 -0.73 -4.17 -13.58
CA THR A 57 -2.03 -3.60 -13.18
C THR A 57 -2.82 -3.06 -14.37
N ARG A 58 -2.15 -2.82 -15.50
CA ARG A 58 -2.78 -2.48 -16.78
C ARG A 58 -3.74 -3.57 -17.27
N ASP A 59 -3.45 -4.85 -17.01
CA ASP A 59 -4.31 -5.98 -17.40
C ASP A 59 -5.65 -5.95 -16.65
N TYR A 60 -5.68 -5.27 -15.51
CA TYR A 60 -6.89 -5.01 -14.70
C TYR A 60 -7.51 -3.64 -14.99
N GLY A 61 -7.02 -2.92 -16.01
CA GLY A 61 -7.52 -1.60 -16.40
C GLY A 61 -6.94 -0.43 -15.60
N ILE A 62 -5.82 -0.63 -14.90
CA ILE A 62 -5.11 0.39 -14.13
C ILE A 62 -3.72 0.59 -14.72
N GLY A 63 -3.56 1.63 -15.53
CA GLY A 63 -2.28 2.02 -16.13
C GLY A 63 -1.49 3.04 -15.32
N GLY A 64 -2.13 3.76 -14.39
CA GLY A 64 -1.49 4.71 -13.47
C GLY A 64 -2.19 4.74 -12.13
N THR A 65 -1.44 4.76 -11.00
CA THR A 65 -1.99 4.77 -9.64
C THR A 65 -0.97 5.19 -8.59
N ASP A 66 -1.45 5.56 -7.39
CA ASP A 66 -0.65 5.96 -6.24
C ASP A 66 -1.28 5.62 -4.89
N LEU A 67 -0.65 6.07 -3.79
CA LEU A 67 -1.13 6.01 -2.40
C LEU A 67 -1.65 4.62 -2.01
N CYS A 68 -0.93 3.57 -2.39
CA CYS A 68 -1.36 2.20 -2.26
C CYS A 68 -1.06 1.62 -0.88
N GLU A 69 -1.97 1.73 0.08
CA GLU A 69 -1.85 1.24 1.46
C GLU A 69 -2.45 -0.16 1.65
N PHE A 70 -1.94 -0.92 2.61
CA PHE A 70 -2.28 -2.34 2.79
C PHE A 70 -3.37 -2.57 3.84
N MET A 71 -4.29 -3.48 3.50
CA MET A 71 -5.31 -4.03 4.39
C MET A 71 -5.23 -5.55 4.41
N GLU A 72 -5.05 -6.12 5.60
CA GLU A 72 -5.00 -7.57 5.80
C GLU A 72 -6.36 -8.10 6.22
N PHE A 73 -6.80 -9.18 5.57
CA PHE A 73 -8.04 -9.88 5.88
C PHE A 73 -7.76 -11.38 6.00
N PRO A 74 -8.59 -12.16 6.70
CA PRO A 74 -8.44 -13.61 6.72
C PRO A 74 -8.51 -14.25 5.33
N SER A 75 -9.13 -13.58 4.36
CA SER A 75 -9.27 -14.04 2.97
C SER A 75 -8.13 -13.61 2.04
N GLY A 76 -7.21 -12.75 2.49
CA GLY A 76 -6.11 -12.22 1.66
C GLY A 76 -5.77 -10.78 2.00
N ILE A 77 -5.00 -10.15 1.14
CA ILE A 77 -4.50 -8.78 1.31
C ILE A 77 -5.02 -7.92 0.17
N LEU A 78 -5.52 -6.74 0.51
CA LEU A 78 -5.81 -5.68 -0.43
C LEU A 78 -4.76 -4.58 -0.32
N GLN A 79 -4.42 -3.98 -1.46
CA GLN A 79 -3.70 -2.72 -1.50
C GLN A 79 -4.63 -1.65 -2.04
N VAL A 80 -5.04 -0.71 -1.19
CA VAL A 80 -6.01 0.34 -1.54
C VAL A 80 -5.26 1.56 -2.02
N CYS A 81 -5.53 1.92 -3.28
CA CYS A 81 -4.82 3.00 -3.97
C CYS A 81 -5.72 4.24 -4.14
N GLY A 82 -5.09 5.40 -4.27
CA GLY A 82 -5.73 6.69 -4.47
C GLY A 82 -6.28 6.90 -5.87
N ASP A 83 -6.03 8.07 -6.43
CA ASP A 83 -6.41 8.37 -7.81
C ASP A 83 -5.77 7.36 -8.76
N SER A 84 -6.57 6.73 -9.58
CA SER A 84 -6.14 5.67 -10.48
C SER A 84 -6.71 5.90 -11.88
N PHE A 85 -5.92 5.62 -12.90
CA PHE A 85 -6.28 5.92 -14.29
C PHE A 85 -6.13 4.67 -15.16
N ALA A 86 -7.03 4.53 -16.13
CA ALA A 86 -6.95 3.45 -17.11
C ALA A 86 -5.71 3.57 -18.03
N GLY A 87 -5.25 4.79 -18.32
CA GLY A 87 -4.02 5.07 -19.04
C GLY A 87 -2.82 5.22 -18.11
N GLU A 88 -1.62 5.28 -18.69
CA GLU A 88 -0.34 5.20 -17.96
C GLU A 88 0.09 6.49 -17.23
N GLY A 89 -0.83 7.38 -16.92
CA GLY A 89 -0.51 8.63 -16.24
C GLY A 89 -1.75 9.36 -15.73
N VAL A 90 -1.53 10.38 -14.91
CA VAL A 90 -2.60 11.23 -14.37
C VAL A 90 -3.37 11.90 -15.49
N GLY A 91 -4.70 11.72 -15.48
CA GLY A 91 -5.61 12.29 -16.50
C GLY A 91 -5.72 11.48 -17.79
N TYR A 92 -5.06 10.33 -17.92
CA TYR A 92 -5.13 9.49 -19.10
C TYR A 92 -6.18 8.36 -18.95
N GLY A 93 -7.17 8.35 -19.84
CA GLY A 93 -8.25 7.35 -19.85
C GLY A 93 -9.29 7.57 -18.75
N GLY A 94 -9.95 6.47 -18.33
CA GLY A 94 -10.93 6.52 -17.22
C GLY A 94 -10.25 6.80 -15.89
N TRP A 95 -10.94 7.56 -15.03
CA TRP A 95 -10.50 7.87 -13.66
C TRP A 95 -11.32 7.10 -12.64
N TYR A 96 -10.64 6.50 -11.68
CA TYR A 96 -11.19 5.75 -10.55
C TYR A 96 -10.55 6.24 -9.26
N SER A 97 -11.32 6.42 -8.19
CA SER A 97 -10.78 6.86 -6.89
C SER A 97 -11.76 6.58 -5.75
N PRO A 98 -11.32 5.83 -4.71
CA PRO A 98 -10.16 4.93 -4.71
C PRO A 98 -10.46 3.59 -5.39
N ILE A 99 -9.41 2.77 -5.57
CA ILE A 99 -9.51 1.36 -5.98
C ILE A 99 -8.88 0.44 -4.93
N ALA A 100 -9.13 -0.88 -5.03
CA ALA A 100 -8.43 -1.88 -4.24
C ALA A 100 -7.88 -2.98 -5.15
N LEU A 101 -6.57 -3.18 -5.14
CA LEU A 101 -5.87 -4.25 -5.84
C LEU A 101 -5.82 -5.48 -4.93
N HIS A 102 -6.19 -6.65 -5.45
CA HIS A 102 -6.02 -7.92 -4.76
C HIS A 102 -4.59 -8.38 -4.89
N VAL A 103 -3.90 -8.53 -3.77
CA VAL A 103 -2.51 -9.00 -3.73
C VAL A 103 -2.49 -10.51 -3.94
N GLU A 104 -1.69 -10.97 -4.90
CA GLU A 104 -1.40 -12.39 -5.09
C GLU A 104 -0.63 -12.91 -3.87
N PRO A 105 -1.19 -13.86 -3.07
CA PRO A 105 -0.60 -14.25 -1.79
C PRO A 105 0.84 -14.75 -1.90
N ALA A 106 1.18 -15.46 -2.98
CA ALA A 106 2.53 -15.99 -3.20
C ALA A 106 3.56 -14.88 -3.46
N SER A 107 3.13 -13.66 -3.81
CA SER A 107 4.04 -12.57 -4.14
C SER A 107 4.44 -11.68 -2.97
N ILE A 108 3.81 -11.85 -1.79
CA ILE A 108 4.04 -10.94 -0.66
C ILE A 108 5.51 -10.90 -0.21
N ASN A 109 6.21 -12.02 -0.32
CA ASN A 109 7.62 -12.14 0.00
C ASN A 109 8.49 -12.44 -1.24
N ASP A 110 7.93 -12.30 -2.45
CA ASP A 110 8.67 -12.55 -3.68
C ASP A 110 9.78 -11.50 -3.86
N PRO A 111 11.03 -11.89 -4.10
CA PRO A 111 12.13 -10.99 -4.40
C PRO A 111 11.94 -10.22 -5.72
N GLY A 112 11.10 -10.73 -6.62
CA GLY A 112 10.70 -10.03 -7.86
C GLY A 112 9.64 -8.94 -7.65
N GLY A 113 9.14 -8.79 -6.42
CA GLY A 113 8.16 -7.78 -6.05
C GLY A 113 6.72 -8.25 -6.04
N LEU A 114 5.87 -7.42 -5.46
CA LEU A 114 4.45 -7.68 -5.29
C LEU A 114 3.73 -7.78 -6.64
N ARG A 115 2.79 -8.74 -6.73
CA ARG A 115 1.89 -8.93 -7.88
C ARG A 115 0.43 -8.94 -7.42
N TYR A 116 -0.47 -8.78 -8.39
CA TYR A 116 -1.90 -8.72 -8.14
C TYR A 116 -2.66 -9.71 -9.02
N ASP A 117 -3.80 -10.19 -8.54
CA ASP A 117 -4.68 -11.12 -9.23
C ASP A 117 -6.10 -10.56 -9.46
N GLY A 118 -6.34 -9.30 -9.11
CA GLY A 118 -7.61 -8.64 -9.33
C GLY A 118 -7.68 -7.19 -8.88
N VAL A 119 -8.82 -6.55 -9.18
CA VAL A 119 -9.11 -5.16 -8.78
C VAL A 119 -10.59 -4.98 -8.44
N MET A 120 -10.87 -4.18 -7.42
CA MET A 120 -12.19 -3.60 -7.12
C MET A 120 -12.16 -2.08 -7.31
N GLY A 121 -13.31 -1.48 -7.59
CA GLY A 121 -13.45 -0.02 -7.73
C GLY A 121 -13.49 0.48 -9.18
N THR A 122 -13.25 -0.38 -10.19
CA THR A 122 -13.25 0.00 -11.61
C THR A 122 -14.61 -0.16 -12.30
N ARG A 123 -15.38 -1.19 -11.97
CA ARG A 123 -16.71 -1.45 -12.54
C ARG A 123 -17.82 -0.79 -11.74
N GLU A 124 -17.66 -0.77 -10.46
CA GLU A 124 -18.49 -0.06 -9.48
C GLU A 124 -17.59 0.64 -8.48
N ARG A 125 -18.05 1.72 -7.87
CA ARG A 125 -17.20 2.49 -6.95
C ARG A 125 -16.84 1.67 -5.73
N LEU A 126 -15.59 1.81 -5.28
CA LEU A 126 -15.14 1.17 -4.04
C LEU A 126 -15.90 1.70 -2.83
N LEU A 127 -16.21 3.00 -2.81
CA LEU A 127 -16.97 3.67 -1.76
C LEU A 127 -18.44 3.79 -2.16
N ALA A 128 -19.34 3.55 -1.21
CA ALA A 128 -20.78 3.68 -1.40
C ALA A 128 -21.20 5.13 -1.66
N ASP A 129 -20.61 6.06 -0.94
CA ASP A 129 -20.92 7.47 -1.09
C ASP A 129 -20.37 8.05 -2.40
N PRO A 130 -21.17 8.83 -3.14
CA PRO A 130 -20.71 9.49 -4.34
C PRO A 130 -19.64 10.52 -4.04
N THR A 131 -18.65 10.61 -4.92
CA THR A 131 -17.68 11.70 -4.87
C THR A 131 -18.37 13.00 -5.26
N PRO A 132 -18.27 14.07 -4.42
CA PRO A 132 -18.85 15.35 -4.77
C PRO A 132 -18.23 15.94 -6.05
N PRO A 133 -18.97 16.72 -6.85
CA PRO A 133 -18.46 17.29 -8.09
C PRO A 133 -17.20 18.14 -7.86
N GLY A 134 -16.18 17.92 -8.70
CA GLY A 134 -14.90 18.63 -8.64
C GLY A 134 -14.05 18.30 -7.41
N MET A 135 -14.26 17.12 -6.81
CA MET A 135 -13.47 16.61 -5.69
C MET A 135 -12.99 15.19 -5.97
N SER A 136 -12.00 14.74 -5.20
CA SER A 136 -11.56 13.34 -5.09
C SER A 136 -11.82 12.83 -3.68
N GLN A 137 -12.03 11.52 -3.53
CA GLN A 137 -12.07 10.81 -2.26
C GLN A 137 -10.84 9.90 -2.20
N LEU A 138 -9.88 10.23 -1.36
CA LEU A 138 -8.59 9.56 -1.31
C LEU A 138 -8.45 8.74 -0.02
N PRO A 139 -7.79 7.57 -0.07
CA PRO A 139 -7.39 6.86 1.14
C PRO A 139 -6.41 7.73 1.91
N ALA A 140 -6.70 7.94 3.18
CA ALA A 140 -5.94 8.80 4.07
C ALA A 140 -5.51 8.06 5.34
N GLY A 141 -5.38 6.74 5.22
CA GLY A 141 -4.84 5.86 6.24
C GLY A 141 -5.73 4.68 6.60
N VAL A 142 -5.09 3.63 7.08
CA VAL A 142 -5.71 2.37 7.47
C VAL A 142 -5.40 2.06 8.92
N VAL A 143 -6.40 1.52 9.62
CA VAL A 143 -6.25 0.95 10.97
C VAL A 143 -6.93 -0.41 11.00
N GLN A 144 -6.20 -1.44 11.42
CA GLN A 144 -6.77 -2.77 11.62
C GLN A 144 -7.00 -3.02 13.12
N ILE A 145 -8.23 -3.44 13.47
CA ILE A 145 -8.60 -3.80 14.83
C ILE A 145 -9.33 -5.15 14.78
N ASN A 146 -8.80 -6.17 15.43
CA ASN A 146 -9.44 -7.50 15.51
C ASN A 146 -9.85 -8.05 14.13
N ARG A 147 -8.97 -7.95 13.12
CA ARG A 147 -9.20 -8.39 11.72
C ARG A 147 -10.24 -7.56 10.96
N GLN A 148 -10.79 -6.50 11.53
CA GLN A 148 -11.58 -5.51 10.83
C GLN A 148 -10.68 -4.37 10.40
N ASN A 149 -10.73 -4.01 9.12
CA ASN A 149 -10.02 -2.86 8.59
C ASN A 149 -10.96 -1.65 8.50
N TRP A 150 -10.43 -0.54 8.95
CA TRP A 150 -11.03 0.77 8.88
C TRP A 150 -10.14 1.65 8.01
N MET A 151 -10.71 2.39 7.08
CA MET A 151 -10.01 3.35 6.26
C MET A 151 -10.52 4.75 6.56
N LEU A 152 -9.61 5.67 6.83
CA LEU A 152 -9.94 7.08 6.74
C LEU A 152 -9.97 7.46 5.27
N VAL A 153 -11.04 8.10 4.85
CA VAL A 153 -11.19 8.69 3.52
C VAL A 153 -11.22 10.19 3.67
N THR A 154 -10.34 10.89 2.98
CA THR A 154 -10.37 12.35 2.94
C THR A 154 -10.88 12.81 1.59
N THR A 155 -11.92 13.64 1.62
CA THR A 155 -12.45 14.32 0.45
C THR A 155 -11.63 15.57 0.22
N VAL A 156 -11.04 15.70 -0.97
CA VAL A 156 -10.15 16.83 -1.31
C VAL A 156 -10.65 17.60 -2.53
N ARG A 157 -10.34 18.89 -2.55
CA ARG A 157 -10.46 19.76 -3.73
C ARG A 157 -9.10 20.38 -3.97
N ASP A 158 -8.53 20.17 -5.16
CA ASP A 158 -7.20 20.67 -5.50
C ASP A 158 -6.15 20.29 -4.44
N LEU A 159 -6.18 19.02 -3.99
CA LEU A 159 -5.35 18.43 -2.92
C LEU A 159 -5.52 19.07 -1.53
N ARG A 160 -6.49 19.96 -1.35
CA ARG A 160 -6.83 20.54 -0.05
C ARG A 160 -7.95 19.76 0.61
N PRO A 161 -7.76 19.26 1.84
CA PRO A 161 -8.78 18.51 2.54
C PRO A 161 -10.02 19.37 2.81
N GLN A 162 -11.19 18.79 2.62
CA GLN A 162 -12.49 19.40 2.89
C GLN A 162 -13.17 18.70 4.07
N THR A 163 -13.30 17.39 3.99
CA THR A 163 -13.85 16.54 5.05
C THR A 163 -13.08 15.23 5.12
N SER A 164 -13.18 14.56 6.26
CA SER A 164 -12.67 13.19 6.42
C SER A 164 -13.69 12.31 7.14
N LYS A 165 -13.75 11.01 6.81
CA LYS A 165 -14.69 10.05 7.38
C LYS A 165 -14.08 8.66 7.44
N LEU A 166 -14.53 7.85 8.40
CA LEU A 166 -14.15 6.45 8.47
C LEU A 166 -15.08 5.60 7.60
N VAL A 167 -14.47 4.66 6.90
CA VAL A 167 -15.15 3.66 6.08
C VAL A 167 -14.77 2.28 6.60
N LYS A 168 -15.75 1.39 6.67
CA LYS A 168 -15.52 -0.01 6.99
C LYS A 168 -15.16 -0.75 5.71
N ALA A 169 -13.96 -1.33 5.66
CA ALA A 169 -13.48 -2.03 4.50
C ALA A 169 -14.00 -3.49 4.46
N GLU A 170 -14.38 -3.94 3.27
CA GLU A 170 -14.86 -5.30 3.01
C GLU A 170 -14.04 -5.95 1.88
N PRO A 171 -13.47 -7.17 2.08
CA PRO A 171 -12.51 -7.74 1.13
C PRO A 171 -13.15 -8.34 -0.12
N ALA A 172 -14.44 -8.69 -0.07
CA ALA A 172 -15.10 -9.45 -1.14
C ALA A 172 -15.97 -8.61 -2.08
N GLN A 173 -16.18 -7.33 -1.75
CA GLN A 173 -17.10 -6.48 -2.50
C GLN A 173 -16.74 -5.01 -2.41
N ALA A 174 -17.07 -4.26 -3.44
CA ALA A 174 -17.02 -2.80 -3.46
C ALA A 174 -18.24 -2.20 -2.67
N ASN A 175 -18.44 -0.89 -2.79
CA ASN A 175 -19.47 -0.13 -2.07
C ASN A 175 -19.29 -0.14 -0.54
N TRP A 176 -18.06 0.08 -0.09
CA TRP A 176 -17.73 0.19 1.34
C TRP A 176 -18.49 1.33 1.99
N GLN A 177 -19.07 1.04 3.15
CA GLN A 177 -19.99 1.96 3.82
C GLN A 177 -19.25 2.92 4.75
N THR A 178 -19.62 4.20 4.70
CA THR A 178 -19.21 5.18 5.70
C THR A 178 -19.77 4.80 7.07
N VAL A 179 -18.93 4.88 8.10
CA VAL A 179 -19.35 4.69 9.49
C VAL A 179 -20.13 5.92 9.92
N PRO A 180 -21.40 5.75 10.34
CA PRO A 180 -22.24 6.89 10.73
C PRO A 180 -21.60 7.72 11.86
N GLY A 181 -21.71 9.04 11.76
CA GLY A 181 -21.21 9.96 12.78
C GLY A 181 -19.70 10.19 12.80
N THR A 182 -18.93 9.63 11.86
CA THR A 182 -17.47 9.79 11.81
C THR A 182 -17.00 10.92 10.90
N GLU A 183 -17.88 11.50 10.09
CA GLU A 183 -17.50 12.61 9.21
C GLU A 183 -17.11 13.84 10.03
N ARG A 184 -16.00 14.45 9.64
CA ARG A 184 -15.44 15.65 10.25
C ARG A 184 -15.00 16.63 9.16
N ASP A 185 -15.15 17.89 9.46
CA ASP A 185 -14.56 19.00 8.69
C ASP A 185 -13.03 18.91 8.73
N ALA A 186 -12.37 19.42 7.70
CA ALA A 186 -10.91 19.40 7.61
C ALA A 186 -10.21 20.16 8.76
N ALA A 187 -10.88 21.13 9.38
CA ALA A 187 -10.34 21.85 10.53
C ALA A 187 -10.49 21.10 11.87
N TYR A 188 -11.18 19.95 11.90
CA TYR A 188 -11.33 19.14 13.10
C TYR A 188 -9.97 18.75 13.70
N ALA A 189 -9.86 18.81 15.04
CA ALA A 189 -8.60 18.58 15.76
C ALA A 189 -7.43 19.44 15.23
N GLU A 190 -7.70 20.70 14.91
CA GLU A 190 -6.74 21.65 14.33
C GLU A 190 -6.18 21.19 12.96
N GLY A 191 -6.98 20.43 12.20
CA GLY A 191 -6.56 19.84 10.92
C GLY A 191 -5.76 18.56 11.02
N ARG A 192 -5.46 18.06 12.23
CA ARG A 192 -4.52 16.96 12.48
C ARG A 192 -5.13 15.57 12.42
N GLN A 193 -6.34 15.42 11.93
CA GLN A 193 -6.99 14.12 11.76
C GLN A 193 -7.58 13.94 10.37
N SER A 194 -7.02 14.59 9.36
CA SER A 194 -7.41 14.36 7.97
C SER A 194 -6.54 13.31 7.27
N GLN A 195 -5.45 12.89 7.90
CA GLN A 195 -4.62 11.76 7.52
C GLN A 195 -4.16 11.00 8.77
N ILE A 196 -4.21 9.67 8.74
CA ILE A 196 -3.85 8.82 9.87
C ILE A 196 -3.12 7.57 9.41
N SER A 197 -2.45 6.89 10.34
CA SER A 197 -2.15 5.47 10.25
C SER A 197 -2.13 4.90 11.66
N GLY A 198 -2.48 3.62 11.83
CA GLY A 198 -2.54 3.06 13.18
C GLY A 198 -2.48 1.56 13.23
N TYR A 199 -2.15 1.04 14.40
CA TYR A 199 -2.17 -0.39 14.70
C TYR A 199 -2.82 -0.66 16.06
N TYR A 200 -3.36 -1.85 16.21
CA TYR A 200 -3.93 -2.35 17.47
C TYR A 200 -2.90 -3.20 18.21
N ASP A 201 -2.56 -2.79 19.44
CA ASP A 201 -1.80 -3.57 20.40
C ASP A 201 -2.77 -4.23 21.38
N PRO A 202 -2.98 -5.54 21.32
CA PRO A 202 -3.93 -6.24 22.20
C PRO A 202 -3.40 -6.50 23.60
N ILE A 203 -2.17 -6.13 23.91
CA ILE A 203 -1.56 -6.38 25.21
C ILE A 203 -2.30 -5.60 26.30
N PRO A 204 -2.87 -6.28 27.32
CA PRO A 204 -3.55 -5.59 28.42
C PRO A 204 -2.61 -4.64 29.15
N ARG A 205 -3.14 -3.49 29.53
CA ARG A 205 -2.45 -2.45 30.31
C ARG A 205 -3.28 -2.14 31.56
N PRO A 206 -2.69 -1.55 32.62
CA PRO A 206 -3.45 -1.19 33.84
C PRO A 206 -4.67 -0.29 33.57
N ASP A 207 -4.61 0.52 32.55
CA ASP A 207 -5.63 1.47 32.12
C ASP A 207 -6.50 0.96 30.94
N SER A 208 -6.20 -0.24 30.38
CA SER A 208 -7.01 -0.87 29.34
C SER A 208 -6.83 -2.39 29.30
N GLU A 209 -7.84 -3.14 29.74
CA GLU A 209 -7.83 -4.61 29.70
C GLU A 209 -7.77 -5.22 28.29
N ARG A 210 -8.16 -4.44 27.26
CA ARG A 210 -8.19 -4.86 25.85
C ARG A 210 -7.06 -4.27 25.02
N GLY A 211 -6.06 -3.66 25.67
CA GLY A 211 -4.99 -2.97 24.98
C GLY A 211 -5.44 -1.65 24.34
N TRP A 212 -4.66 -1.14 23.41
CA TRP A 212 -4.85 0.17 22.80
C TRP A 212 -4.69 0.11 21.27
N VAL A 213 -5.43 0.98 20.60
CA VAL A 213 -5.15 1.35 19.20
C VAL A 213 -4.29 2.61 19.24
N TYR A 214 -3.09 2.54 18.71
CA TYR A 214 -2.21 3.69 18.54
C TYR A 214 -2.36 4.26 17.15
N ILE A 215 -2.46 5.59 17.04
CA ILE A 215 -2.77 6.31 15.81
C ILE A 215 -1.81 7.48 15.69
N VAL A 216 -1.02 7.51 14.65
CA VAL A 216 -0.31 8.72 14.22
C VAL A 216 -1.20 9.49 13.25
N ALA A 217 -1.14 10.81 13.31
CA ALA A 217 -2.04 11.66 12.55
C ALA A 217 -1.39 13.00 12.19
N ASP A 218 -1.79 13.55 11.03
CA ASP A 218 -1.43 14.88 10.57
C ASP A 218 -2.52 15.48 9.68
N ASN A 219 -2.16 16.52 8.91
CA ASN A 219 -3.02 17.10 7.89
C ASN A 219 -2.70 16.51 6.51
N PHE A 220 -3.71 16.08 5.76
CA PHE A 220 -3.60 15.52 4.42
C PHE A 220 -2.83 16.43 3.43
N ASP A 221 -2.82 17.73 3.63
CA ASP A 221 -2.08 18.68 2.79
C ASP A 221 -0.58 18.79 3.14
N ARG A 222 -0.09 17.92 4.05
CA ARG A 222 1.33 17.87 4.47
C ARG A 222 1.82 19.15 5.16
N SER A 223 0.93 19.95 5.74
CA SER A 223 1.27 21.25 6.35
C SER A 223 1.58 21.19 7.85
N GLN A 224 1.37 20.03 8.48
CA GLN A 224 1.46 19.86 9.91
C GLN A 224 2.55 18.84 10.31
N PRO A 225 3.13 18.97 11.50
CA PRO A 225 3.94 17.91 12.09
C PRO A 225 3.06 16.77 12.60
N LEU A 226 3.66 15.58 12.69
CA LEU A 226 3.01 14.37 13.17
C LEU A 226 2.68 14.44 14.67
N VAL A 227 1.48 14.01 15.02
CA VAL A 227 1.03 13.82 16.40
C VAL A 227 0.61 12.38 16.65
N LEU A 228 0.52 12.00 17.94
CA LEU A 228 0.16 10.64 18.35
C LEU A 228 -1.10 10.68 19.20
N TYR A 229 -2.01 9.74 18.90
CA TYR A 229 -3.20 9.44 19.69
C TYR A 229 -3.20 7.97 20.09
N ARG A 230 -4.02 7.66 21.12
CA ARG A 230 -4.46 6.32 21.42
C ARG A 230 -5.96 6.29 21.69
N VAL A 231 -6.59 5.15 21.47
CA VAL A 231 -7.99 4.94 21.80
C VAL A 231 -8.25 3.48 22.12
N ARG A 232 -9.27 3.21 22.94
CA ARG A 232 -9.70 1.83 23.21
C ARG A 232 -10.31 1.22 21.94
N PRO A 233 -10.06 -0.05 21.62
CA PRO A 233 -10.49 -0.63 20.34
C PRO A 233 -12.00 -0.53 20.09
N GLN A 234 -12.85 -0.60 21.11
CA GLN A 234 -14.30 -0.44 20.97
C GLN A 234 -14.74 1.00 20.69
N ASP A 235 -13.92 1.99 21.04
CA ASP A 235 -14.23 3.43 20.92
C ASP A 235 -13.57 4.06 19.69
N PHE A 236 -12.89 3.25 18.85
CA PHE A 236 -12.11 3.75 17.71
C PHE A 236 -12.92 4.64 16.75
N THR A 237 -14.18 4.29 16.50
CA THR A 237 -15.03 5.08 15.59
C THR A 237 -15.57 6.38 16.19
N ASP A 238 -15.46 6.54 17.51
CA ASP A 238 -15.68 7.84 18.15
C ASP A 238 -14.38 8.65 18.17
N ARG A 239 -14.18 9.47 17.14
CA ARG A 239 -12.96 10.29 16.99
C ARG A 239 -12.75 11.30 18.12
N ALA A 240 -13.79 11.64 18.89
CA ALA A 240 -13.69 12.49 20.06
C ALA A 240 -13.11 11.75 21.28
N ALA A 241 -13.16 10.41 21.29
CA ALA A 241 -12.58 9.56 22.33
C ALA A 241 -11.05 9.34 22.16
N TRP A 242 -10.44 9.86 21.10
CA TRP A 242 -9.00 9.68 20.88
C TRP A 242 -8.20 10.55 21.84
N GLU A 243 -7.45 9.91 22.72
CA GLU A 243 -6.57 10.56 23.69
C GLU A 243 -5.25 10.98 23.03
N GLY A 244 -4.95 12.28 23.04
CA GLY A 244 -3.69 12.83 22.52
C GLY A 244 -2.51 12.52 23.45
N TRP A 245 -1.31 12.40 22.86
CA TRP A 245 -0.03 12.30 23.57
C TRP A 245 0.65 13.64 23.68
N SER A 246 0.92 14.08 24.88
CA SER A 246 1.77 15.23 25.19
C SER A 246 3.12 14.74 25.71
N ALA A 247 4.22 15.21 25.13
CA ALA A 247 5.57 14.86 25.59
C ALA A 247 5.86 15.33 27.03
N VAL A 248 5.08 16.29 27.54
CA VAL A 248 5.24 16.84 28.89
C VAL A 248 4.24 16.23 29.88
N GLU A 249 2.97 16.09 29.45
CA GLU A 249 1.85 15.76 30.35
C GLU A 249 1.39 14.29 30.22
N GLY A 250 1.79 13.59 29.15
CA GLY A 250 1.40 12.21 28.88
C GLY A 250 0.10 12.08 28.07
N TRP A 251 -0.61 10.96 28.26
CA TRP A 251 -1.86 10.65 27.57
C TRP A 251 -3.07 11.43 28.12
N GLY A 252 -4.03 11.70 27.24
CA GLY A 252 -5.29 12.40 27.60
C GLY A 252 -5.18 13.93 27.58
N HIS A 253 -4.09 14.47 27.07
CA HIS A 253 -3.85 15.90 26.91
C HIS A 253 -3.84 16.27 25.42
N PRO A 254 -3.93 17.58 25.06
CA PRO A 254 -3.76 18.01 23.69
C PRO A 254 -2.42 17.49 23.14
N PRO A 255 -2.42 16.86 21.96
CA PRO A 255 -1.22 16.22 21.47
C PRO A 255 -0.16 17.22 21.09
N THR A 256 1.08 16.95 21.46
CA THR A 256 2.24 17.72 21.00
C THR A 256 2.89 17.01 19.80
N PRO A 257 3.51 17.76 18.85
CA PRO A 257 4.28 17.16 17.77
C PRO A 257 5.33 16.17 18.29
N LEU A 258 5.42 15.02 17.65
CA LEU A 258 6.48 14.04 17.94
C LEU A 258 7.87 14.59 17.57
N TRP A 259 7.95 15.39 16.52
CA TRP A 259 9.10 16.19 16.09
C TRP A 259 8.62 17.36 15.19
N PRO A 260 9.45 18.39 14.91
CA PRO A 260 8.96 19.66 14.34
C PRO A 260 8.74 19.66 12.82
N GLU A 261 9.27 18.69 12.07
CA GLU A 261 9.17 18.65 10.61
C GLU A 261 7.73 18.39 10.17
N GLN A 262 7.36 18.96 9.03
CA GLN A 262 6.10 18.68 8.36
C GLN A 262 6.13 17.28 7.76
N ILE A 263 5.06 16.55 7.96
CA ILE A 263 4.92 15.16 7.53
C ILE A 263 3.76 15.05 6.53
N GLY A 264 3.86 14.10 5.63
CA GLY A 264 2.79 13.69 4.75
C GLY A 264 2.41 12.23 5.01
N GLU A 265 2.12 11.50 3.95
CA GLU A 265 1.64 10.13 4.02
C GLU A 265 2.54 9.27 4.91
N MET A 266 1.90 8.40 5.69
CA MET A 266 2.56 7.60 6.69
C MET A 266 1.97 6.20 6.80
N SER A 267 2.77 5.27 7.31
CA SER A 267 2.34 3.91 7.65
C SER A 267 3.01 3.48 8.95
N ILE A 268 2.21 3.18 9.98
CA ILE A 268 2.71 2.68 11.26
C ILE A 268 2.25 1.25 11.47
N ARG A 269 3.17 0.36 11.87
CA ARG A 269 2.89 -1.04 12.18
C ARG A 269 3.65 -1.51 13.40
N GLN A 270 3.14 -2.54 14.05
CA GLN A 270 3.92 -3.31 15.01
C GLN A 270 4.60 -4.47 14.28
N ILE A 271 5.93 -4.54 14.35
CA ILE A 271 6.74 -5.62 13.77
C ILE A 271 7.65 -6.15 14.88
N ASP A 272 7.57 -7.45 15.16
CA ASP A 272 8.37 -8.12 16.22
C ASP A 272 8.35 -7.38 17.57
N GLY A 273 7.19 -6.85 17.94
CA GLY A 273 6.98 -6.11 19.18
C GLY A 273 7.52 -4.68 19.19
N LYS A 274 8.10 -4.19 18.10
CA LYS A 274 8.53 -2.80 17.93
C LYS A 274 7.51 -1.99 17.12
N THR A 275 7.45 -0.71 17.38
CA THR A 275 6.72 0.25 16.56
C THR A 275 7.60 0.70 15.40
N VAL A 276 7.14 0.47 14.20
CA VAL A 276 7.81 0.86 12.94
C VAL A 276 6.95 1.88 12.21
N LEU A 277 7.51 3.04 11.91
CA LEU A 277 6.84 4.12 11.20
C LEU A 277 7.63 4.49 9.94
N SER A 278 7.00 4.33 8.77
CA SER A 278 7.47 4.91 7.51
C SER A 278 6.64 6.15 7.19
N TYR A 279 7.27 7.21 6.69
CA TYR A 279 6.59 8.48 6.43
C TYR A 279 7.30 9.30 5.34
N PHE A 280 6.50 10.13 4.67
CA PHE A 280 7.01 11.19 3.80
C PHE A 280 7.37 12.41 4.64
N ASN A 281 8.64 12.80 4.63
CA ASN A 281 9.10 14.04 5.25
C ASN A 281 8.90 15.19 4.26
N ALA A 282 7.83 15.96 4.45
CA ALA A 282 7.46 17.06 3.54
C ALA A 282 8.46 18.23 3.57
N THR A 283 9.29 18.32 4.61
CA THR A 283 10.36 19.34 4.70
C THR A 283 11.55 19.02 3.80
N THR A 284 11.92 17.74 3.70
CA THR A 284 13.09 17.28 2.91
C THR A 284 12.71 16.65 1.57
N GLY A 285 11.44 16.21 1.41
CA GLY A 285 10.97 15.43 0.29
C GLY A 285 11.32 13.93 0.36
N ASN A 286 12.02 13.49 1.39
CA ASN A 286 12.49 12.11 1.52
C ASN A 286 11.41 11.17 2.06
N MET A 287 11.57 9.88 1.76
CA MET A 287 10.90 8.82 2.50
C MET A 287 11.80 8.33 3.61
N GLU A 288 11.28 8.33 4.82
CA GLU A 288 12.03 8.02 6.03
C GLU A 288 11.33 6.94 6.85
N ILE A 289 12.12 6.23 7.69
CA ILE A 289 11.61 5.20 8.59
C ILE A 289 12.23 5.35 9.98
N ARG A 290 11.44 5.11 11.03
CA ARG A 290 11.86 5.06 12.43
C ARG A 290 11.39 3.78 13.07
N VAL A 291 12.20 3.25 14.00
CA VAL A 291 11.89 2.07 14.80
C VAL A 291 12.06 2.41 16.28
N ALA A 292 11.03 2.14 17.07
CA ALA A 292 11.02 2.40 18.50
C ALA A 292 10.41 1.24 19.28
N ASP A 293 10.70 1.14 20.56
CA ASP A 293 10.07 0.15 21.45
C ASP A 293 8.61 0.46 21.75
N ASP A 294 8.28 1.75 21.77
CA ASP A 294 6.95 2.28 22.08
C ASP A 294 6.65 3.47 21.16
N PRO A 295 5.40 3.69 20.71
CA PRO A 295 5.08 4.77 19.80
C PRO A 295 5.38 6.16 20.36
N THR A 296 5.39 6.35 21.67
CA THR A 296 5.76 7.63 22.32
C THR A 296 7.25 7.98 22.16
N GLN A 297 8.08 6.99 21.82
CA GLN A 297 9.53 7.14 21.65
C GLN A 297 9.94 7.42 20.19
N LEU A 298 9.01 7.41 19.25
CA LEU A 298 9.28 7.64 17.83
C LEU A 298 10.02 8.96 17.56
N GLY A 299 9.72 10.01 18.35
CA GLY A 299 10.39 11.31 18.24
C GLY A 299 11.90 11.26 18.48
N ALA A 300 12.34 10.40 19.38
CA ALA A 300 13.75 10.21 19.73
C ALA A 300 14.45 9.09 18.93
N ALA A 301 13.69 8.29 18.18
CA ALA A 301 14.23 7.17 17.43
C ALA A 301 15.12 7.63 16.25
N PRO A 302 16.21 6.91 15.95
CA PRO A 302 17.03 7.19 14.78
C PRO A 302 16.22 7.17 13.48
N VAL A 303 16.60 8.04 12.55
CA VAL A 303 16.02 8.10 11.20
C VAL A 303 16.87 7.29 10.22
N THR A 304 16.25 6.42 9.45
CA THR A 304 16.83 5.81 8.27
C THR A 304 16.12 6.33 7.03
N THR A 305 16.86 6.87 6.06
CA THR A 305 16.28 7.35 4.79
C THR A 305 16.09 6.17 3.85
N VAL A 306 14.83 5.86 3.51
CA VAL A 306 14.48 4.83 2.54
C VAL A 306 14.67 5.32 1.13
N VAL A 307 14.14 6.53 0.82
CA VAL A 307 14.26 7.15 -0.49
C VAL A 307 14.73 8.59 -0.35
N VAL A 308 15.77 8.94 -1.07
CA VAL A 308 16.26 10.32 -1.21
C VAL A 308 15.54 10.98 -2.38
N ALA A 309 14.86 12.09 -2.11
CA ALA A 309 14.19 12.86 -3.14
C ALA A 309 15.15 13.48 -4.14
N SER A 310 14.69 13.60 -5.37
CA SER A 310 15.39 14.31 -6.43
C SER A 310 14.40 15.00 -7.36
N ASP A 311 14.89 15.92 -8.19
CA ASP A 311 14.13 16.48 -9.29
C ASP A 311 14.06 15.49 -10.45
N TRP A 312 13.08 15.68 -11.36
CA TRP A 312 13.00 14.93 -12.59
C TRP A 312 14.15 15.30 -13.51
N PRO A 313 14.96 14.31 -13.92
CA PRO A 313 15.94 14.54 -14.98
C PRO A 313 15.21 14.81 -16.31
N ASP A 314 15.65 15.79 -17.06
CA ASP A 314 15.13 15.99 -18.43
C ASP A 314 15.88 15.04 -19.38
N PRO A 315 15.20 14.26 -20.22
CA PRO A 315 13.78 13.94 -20.35
C PRO A 315 13.42 12.50 -19.99
N VAL A 316 14.23 11.76 -19.25
CA VAL A 316 14.14 10.30 -19.15
C VAL A 316 13.94 9.82 -17.73
N ASP A 317 12.93 8.95 -17.57
CA ASP A 317 12.65 8.23 -16.33
C ASP A 317 13.65 7.08 -16.13
N HIS A 318 14.75 7.36 -15.44
CA HIS A 318 15.73 6.34 -15.08
C HIS A 318 15.65 6.03 -13.59
N LEU A 319 15.27 4.80 -13.26
CA LEU A 319 15.33 4.34 -11.88
C LEU A 319 16.78 4.03 -11.44
N GLY A 320 17.70 3.83 -12.38
CA GLY A 320 19.06 3.44 -12.07
C GLY A 320 19.20 2.00 -11.53
N PRO A 321 20.34 1.60 -10.97
CA PRO A 321 20.55 0.27 -10.40
C PRO A 321 19.72 0.04 -9.11
N PRO A 322 19.51 -1.21 -8.69
CA PRO A 322 18.66 -1.54 -7.52
C PRO A 322 19.13 -0.93 -6.18
N ASP A 323 20.41 -0.70 -5.99
CA ASP A 323 20.99 -0.06 -4.81
C ASP A 323 20.88 1.48 -4.83
N ASN A 324 20.37 2.04 -5.92
CA ASN A 324 20.07 3.47 -6.01
C ASN A 324 18.72 3.76 -5.35
N ASN A 325 18.74 4.40 -4.20
CA ASN A 325 17.55 4.83 -3.47
C ASN A 325 17.12 6.28 -3.77
N ARG A 326 17.65 6.91 -4.84
CA ARG A 326 17.17 8.22 -5.29
C ARG A 326 15.97 8.06 -6.21
N LEU A 327 14.94 8.85 -5.96
CA LEU A 327 13.71 8.86 -6.75
C LEU A 327 13.22 10.30 -6.95
N ALA A 328 12.82 10.61 -8.18
CA ALA A 328 12.20 11.90 -8.45
C ALA A 328 10.79 11.95 -7.86
N GLN A 329 10.51 13.01 -7.10
CA GLN A 329 9.21 13.31 -6.49
C GLN A 329 8.55 12.09 -5.80
N PRO A 330 9.22 11.43 -4.84
CA PRO A 330 8.62 10.34 -4.06
C PRO A 330 7.58 10.89 -3.10
N TYR A 331 6.57 10.08 -2.75
CA TYR A 331 5.63 10.32 -1.66
C TYR A 331 4.91 9.00 -1.30
N GLY A 332 3.99 9.02 -0.34
CA GLY A 332 3.41 7.79 0.18
C GLY A 332 4.38 7.10 1.14
N GLY A 333 4.52 5.80 1.07
CA GLY A 333 5.47 5.04 1.89
C GLY A 333 4.80 4.09 2.86
N TYR A 334 4.14 3.08 2.31
CA TYR A 334 3.31 2.15 3.08
C TYR A 334 4.03 0.85 3.35
N ILE A 335 4.05 0.43 4.63
CA ILE A 335 4.72 -0.80 5.06
C ILE A 335 3.86 -2.00 4.68
N SER A 336 4.48 -2.97 3.99
CA SER A 336 3.83 -4.23 3.61
C SER A 336 3.62 -5.15 4.82
N PRO A 337 2.51 -5.91 4.85
CA PRO A 337 2.43 -7.12 5.65
C PRO A 337 3.59 -8.08 5.36
N GLY A 338 3.97 -8.88 6.36
CA GLY A 338 5.08 -9.82 6.24
C GLY A 338 6.48 -9.20 6.31
N SER A 339 6.60 -7.89 6.52
CA SER A 339 7.87 -7.24 6.84
C SER A 339 8.45 -7.75 8.17
N THR A 340 9.79 -7.86 8.22
CA THR A 340 10.56 -8.12 9.44
C THR A 340 11.43 -6.92 9.79
N LEU A 341 12.03 -6.87 10.97
CA LEU A 341 12.84 -5.71 11.37
C LEU A 341 14.15 -5.57 10.60
N ASP A 342 14.65 -6.61 10.00
CA ASP A 342 15.84 -6.61 9.14
C ASP A 342 15.50 -6.49 7.63
N GLU A 343 14.22 -6.61 7.28
CA GLU A 343 13.69 -6.43 5.92
C GLU A 343 12.29 -5.80 5.96
N VAL A 344 12.22 -4.49 6.21
CA VAL A 344 10.96 -3.75 6.09
C VAL A 344 10.71 -3.42 4.63
N ARG A 345 9.56 -3.83 4.10
CA ARG A 345 9.15 -3.54 2.72
C ARG A 345 8.26 -2.33 2.69
N VAL A 346 8.69 -1.31 1.93
CA VAL A 346 8.02 -0.01 1.82
C VAL A 346 7.62 0.26 0.38
N PHE A 347 6.37 0.67 0.18
CA PHE A 347 5.78 0.97 -1.12
C PHE A 347 5.65 2.48 -1.29
N VAL A 348 6.42 3.04 -2.21
CA VAL A 348 6.59 4.48 -2.41
C VAL A 348 5.94 4.90 -3.71
N SER A 349 5.09 5.90 -3.66
CA SER A 349 4.44 6.48 -4.83
C SER A 349 5.36 7.46 -5.55
N GLN A 350 5.18 7.57 -6.86
CA GLN A 350 5.89 8.50 -7.72
C GLN A 350 4.92 9.12 -8.72
N TRP A 351 4.88 10.44 -8.75
CA TRP A 351 4.09 11.20 -9.71
C TRP A 351 4.95 12.28 -10.36
N ASN A 352 5.03 12.26 -11.68
CA ASN A 352 5.71 13.31 -12.42
C ASN A 352 4.80 14.52 -12.59
N THR A 353 5.03 15.56 -11.81
CA THR A 353 4.36 16.86 -11.95
C THR A 353 5.16 17.83 -12.85
N GLY A 354 6.30 17.40 -13.37
CA GLY A 354 7.24 18.18 -14.18
C GLY A 354 7.06 18.03 -15.70
N PRO A 355 8.15 17.89 -16.48
CA PRO A 355 8.16 18.08 -17.94
C PRO A 355 7.24 17.18 -18.77
N ARG A 356 6.90 15.98 -18.24
CA ARG A 356 5.94 15.05 -18.87
C ARG A 356 4.67 14.92 -18.04
N GLY A 357 4.14 16.01 -17.51
CA GLY A 357 3.05 16.07 -16.56
C GLY A 357 2.14 14.85 -16.54
N GLY A 358 2.07 14.20 -15.37
CA GLY A 358 1.27 12.99 -15.17
C GLY A 358 1.96 11.65 -15.46
N TRP A 359 3.11 11.59 -16.15
CA TRP A 359 3.79 10.34 -16.49
C TRP A 359 5.27 10.35 -16.05
N PRO A 360 5.78 9.31 -15.36
CA PRO A 360 5.06 8.15 -14.82
C PRO A 360 4.18 8.50 -13.61
N TYR A 361 3.23 7.60 -13.31
CA TYR A 361 2.37 7.62 -12.13
C TYR A 361 2.26 6.18 -11.60
N ARG A 362 2.99 5.87 -10.53
CA ARG A 362 3.26 4.48 -10.15
C ARG A 362 3.67 4.30 -8.70
N VAL A 363 3.71 3.04 -8.26
CA VAL A 363 4.19 2.60 -6.96
C VAL A 363 5.41 1.72 -7.12
N ILE A 364 6.44 1.99 -6.30
CA ILE A 364 7.73 1.32 -6.33
C ILE A 364 7.98 0.68 -4.97
N GLN A 365 8.35 -0.59 -4.97
CA GLN A 365 8.68 -1.35 -3.77
C GLN A 365 10.16 -1.23 -3.44
N PHE A 366 10.45 -0.96 -2.17
CA PHE A 366 11.78 -0.99 -1.56
C PHE A 366 11.80 -1.98 -0.41
N ALA A 367 12.96 -2.55 -0.15
CA ALA A 367 13.28 -3.27 1.07
C ALA A 367 14.37 -2.48 1.83
N VAL A 368 14.24 -2.37 3.13
CA VAL A 368 15.18 -1.62 3.98
C VAL A 368 15.43 -2.37 5.29
N ASN A 369 16.68 -2.43 5.72
CA ASN A 369 17.02 -2.74 7.10
C ASN A 369 17.14 -1.41 7.86
N PRO A 370 16.14 -1.03 8.69
CA PRO A 370 16.09 0.30 9.30
C PRO A 370 17.08 0.51 10.44
N TYR A 371 17.76 -0.53 10.90
CA TYR A 371 18.79 -0.37 11.92
C TYR A 371 20.01 0.34 11.34
N LYS A 372 20.54 1.28 12.10
CA LYS A 372 21.85 1.88 11.78
C LYS A 372 22.95 1.03 12.39
N PRO A 373 24.10 0.90 11.71
CA PRO A 373 25.25 0.21 12.25
C PRO A 373 25.80 0.88 13.49
#